data_9a43a42ec39c9b7109dd5d714183dab6
#
_entry.id   9a43a42ec39c9b7109dd5d714183dab6
#
_cell.length_a   1.000
_cell.length_b   1.000
_cell.length_c   1.000
_cell.angle_alpha   90.00
_cell.angle_beta   90.00
_cell.angle_gamma   90.00
#
_symmetry.space_group_name_H-M   'P 1'
#
loop_
_entity.id
_entity.type
_entity.pdbx_description
1 polymer ?
#
loop_
_entity_poly.entity_id
_entity_poly.type
_entity_poly.pdbx_seq_one_letter_code
_entity_poly.pdbx_strand_id
1 'polypeptide(L)'
;VPYLDLEDYGLIGNLETCALVSRDGSIDWLPLPYLESPSVFAAILDDAKGGRFWIRPVNKYASVQGYLGDTNILETTFVTSFGTLVVTDFMPVPEGGIGDDLWTVLRKVECVRGTIHAELWFDPRFDYARALPTFDVGEGGASAAAGEERLFLQSPFPLEEADGGLRAEFELNEGERRWVILQYNHRQPRDDAWCDRTLAAAQDYWTRWLDGCEACQETVNPTWRQVVSRSCLALKLLICPETGGIAAAPTASLPEEIGGERNWDYRFAWIRDSAFTIQALYQTGHEEEAYHFRQWLKERVVRAPGAPSLRVLYPLHDRGDTTEERVLDHLEGYRGSRPVRVGNGAANQLQLDIFGEALEAVYETTRYGEEIRPESWPFYAAIADFVCSAWQQPDYGIWEVRTAPRHFVYSKVMCWVALDRALRIALRRGFAAPIARWRASRRAIREAILERGFNPRLNSFVQAFDDEEALDAANLLIPQLGFLPHRDPRVQGTIEATLRHLVSKDGLVYRYNTDDGVAGGEGAFVLCSFWLVNALALSGRVAEAEALFNRLIRYLSPLGLLAEQVDPTTGKQLGNFPQAFSHIGLINSVIYLEEALGKRHKGPAPVGLGDLDEGDETG
;
A
#
# COMPACT_ATOMS: atom_id res chain seq x y z
N VAL A 1 24.23 12.35 8.60
CA VAL A 1 23.19 13.13 7.88
C VAL A 1 21.91 12.96 8.69
N PRO A 2 21.13 13.99 9.01
CA PRO A 2 19.86 13.81 9.69
C PRO A 2 18.91 13.04 8.79
N TYR A 3 18.07 12.17 9.36
CA TYR A 3 17.00 11.49 8.64
C TYR A 3 16.12 12.49 7.90
N LEU A 4 15.86 12.26 6.62
CA LEU A 4 14.90 13.03 5.84
C LEU A 4 13.47 12.68 6.26
N ASP A 5 12.50 13.55 5.97
CA ASP A 5 11.08 13.24 6.13
C ASP A 5 10.64 12.24 5.05
N LEU A 6 9.59 11.44 5.32
CA LEU A 6 9.11 10.45 4.36
C LEU A 6 8.66 11.10 3.03
N GLU A 7 8.14 12.31 3.10
CA GLU A 7 7.74 13.11 1.94
C GLU A 7 8.90 13.49 1.01
N ASP A 8 10.13 13.36 1.48
CA ASP A 8 11.34 13.66 0.73
C ASP A 8 11.87 12.46 -0.07
N TYR A 9 11.10 11.36 -0.14
CA TYR A 9 11.46 10.17 -0.90
C TYR A 9 10.55 9.97 -2.11
N GLY A 10 11.16 9.58 -3.24
CA GLY A 10 10.48 9.03 -4.40
C GLY A 10 10.57 7.51 -4.44
N LEU A 11 9.58 6.87 -5.04
CA LEU A 11 9.52 5.42 -5.25
C LEU A 11 9.85 5.09 -6.71
N ILE A 12 10.78 4.18 -6.92
CA ILE A 12 11.03 3.53 -8.21
C ILE A 12 10.90 2.01 -8.04
N GLY A 13 10.65 1.28 -9.10
CA GLY A 13 10.54 -0.17 -9.03
C GLY A 13 10.29 -0.83 -10.38
N ASN A 14 10.27 -2.16 -10.37
CA ASN A 14 10.12 -3.01 -11.55
C ASN A 14 9.05 -4.09 -11.39
N LEU A 15 8.12 -3.92 -10.45
CA LEU A 15 7.05 -4.84 -10.09
C LEU A 15 7.50 -6.05 -9.24
N GLU A 16 8.81 -6.34 -9.16
CA GLU A 16 9.36 -7.39 -8.28
C GLU A 16 9.90 -6.80 -6.98
N THR A 17 10.48 -5.61 -7.08
CA THR A 17 11.01 -4.86 -5.95
C THR A 17 10.91 -3.36 -6.19
N CYS A 18 11.11 -2.59 -5.11
CA CYS A 18 11.07 -1.14 -5.13
C CYS A 18 12.26 -0.55 -4.39
N ALA A 19 12.67 0.66 -4.80
CA ALA A 19 13.64 1.45 -4.08
C ALA A 19 13.07 2.80 -3.66
N LEU A 20 13.42 3.28 -2.47
CA LEU A 20 13.18 4.65 -2.04
C LEU A 20 14.42 5.48 -2.31
N VAL A 21 14.24 6.53 -3.11
CA VAL A 21 15.28 7.48 -3.50
C VAL A 21 15.00 8.82 -2.87
N SER A 22 15.89 9.29 -2.00
CA SER A 22 15.74 10.57 -1.33
C SER A 22 16.00 11.75 -2.26
N ARG A 23 15.49 12.93 -1.90
CA ARG A 23 15.76 14.17 -2.63
C ARG A 23 17.25 14.58 -2.63
N ASP A 24 18.08 13.92 -1.80
CA ASP A 24 19.52 14.09 -1.80
C ASP A 24 20.24 13.10 -2.74
N GLY A 25 19.47 12.39 -3.60
CA GLY A 25 19.98 11.44 -4.60
C GLY A 25 20.47 10.13 -4.03
N SER A 26 20.02 9.76 -2.82
CA SER A 26 20.41 8.54 -2.12
C SER A 26 19.32 7.47 -2.21
N ILE A 27 19.68 6.27 -2.59
CA ILE A 27 18.85 5.07 -2.40
C ILE A 27 19.09 4.61 -0.96
N ASP A 28 18.10 4.78 -0.09
CA ASP A 28 18.15 4.48 1.34
C ASP A 28 17.34 3.23 1.73
N TRP A 29 16.61 2.65 0.76
CA TRP A 29 15.88 1.40 0.88
C TRP A 29 15.85 0.65 -0.45
N LEU A 30 16.28 -0.61 -0.46
CA LEU A 30 16.20 -1.49 -1.63
C LEU A 30 16.26 -2.95 -1.19
N PRO A 31 15.14 -3.65 -1.02
CA PRO A 31 15.10 -5.10 -0.87
C PRO A 31 15.42 -5.78 -2.20
N LEU A 32 16.19 -6.87 -2.18
CA LEU A 32 16.54 -7.67 -3.35
C LEU A 32 16.57 -9.16 -3.01
N PRO A 33 16.13 -10.05 -3.90
CA PRO A 33 15.61 -9.75 -5.24
C PRO A 33 14.15 -9.31 -5.27
N TYR A 34 13.39 -9.53 -4.21
CA TYR A 34 11.94 -9.29 -4.12
C TYR A 34 11.60 -8.27 -3.04
N LEU A 35 10.38 -7.75 -3.10
CA LEU A 35 9.90 -6.73 -2.17
C LEU A 35 9.99 -7.20 -0.70
N GLU A 36 9.64 -8.45 -0.40
CA GLU A 36 9.73 -9.04 0.93
C GLU A 36 11.13 -9.59 1.31
N SER A 37 12.10 -9.47 0.42
CA SER A 37 13.49 -9.88 0.69
C SER A 37 14.19 -8.95 1.68
N PRO A 38 15.30 -9.37 2.29
CA PRO A 38 16.14 -8.47 3.06
C PRO A 38 16.64 -7.28 2.23
N SER A 39 16.66 -6.11 2.83
CA SER A 39 17.15 -4.90 2.16
C SER A 39 18.66 -4.85 2.15
N VAL A 40 19.24 -4.47 1.01
CA VAL A 40 20.69 -4.25 0.83
C VAL A 40 21.11 -2.81 1.12
N PHE A 41 20.14 -1.89 1.14
CA PHE A 41 20.28 -0.53 1.66
C PHE A 41 19.12 -0.29 2.62
N ALA A 42 19.42 0.11 3.84
CA ALA A 42 18.44 0.34 4.89
C ALA A 42 18.78 1.60 5.73
N ALA A 43 19.41 2.59 5.11
CA ALA A 43 19.76 3.85 5.77
C ALA A 43 18.54 4.59 6.31
N ILE A 44 17.36 4.37 5.75
CA ILE A 44 16.11 4.89 6.28
C ILE A 44 15.78 4.32 7.68
N LEU A 45 16.25 3.11 8.01
CA LEU A 45 16.07 2.49 9.33
C LEU A 45 17.24 2.72 10.28
N ASP A 46 18.45 2.95 9.74
CA ASP A 46 19.64 3.31 10.54
C ASP A 46 20.61 4.08 9.66
N ASP A 47 20.68 5.40 9.88
CA ASP A 47 21.50 6.31 9.08
C ASP A 47 22.99 5.96 9.11
N ALA A 48 23.47 5.40 10.20
CA ALA A 48 24.88 5.07 10.39
C ALA A 48 25.25 3.65 9.89
N LYS A 49 24.35 2.68 9.99
CA LYS A 49 24.64 1.26 9.74
C LYS A 49 23.94 0.68 8.50
N GLY A 50 22.80 1.27 8.12
CA GLY A 50 21.88 0.68 7.13
C GLY A 50 22.45 0.60 5.72
N GLY A 51 23.47 1.39 5.40
CA GLY A 51 24.05 1.46 4.07
C GLY A 51 23.16 2.18 3.05
N ARG A 52 23.79 2.72 2.02
CA ARG A 52 23.10 3.56 1.01
C ARG A 52 23.88 3.67 -0.28
N PHE A 53 23.21 4.23 -1.30
CA PHE A 53 23.83 4.51 -2.59
C PHE A 53 23.43 5.89 -3.10
N TRP A 54 24.31 6.91 -2.96
CA TRP A 54 24.02 8.25 -3.47
C TRP A 54 24.87 8.66 -4.67
N ILE A 55 24.32 9.60 -5.47
CA ILE A 55 25.02 10.39 -6.48
C ILE A 55 24.52 11.82 -6.32
N ARG A 56 25.44 12.76 -6.01
CA ARG A 56 25.07 14.15 -5.73
C ARG A 56 26.25 15.11 -5.94
N PRO A 57 26.02 16.45 -6.06
CA PRO A 57 27.09 17.40 -6.07
C PRO A 57 27.87 17.45 -4.73
N VAL A 58 29.20 17.66 -4.82
CA VAL A 58 30.05 17.91 -3.64
C VAL A 58 29.79 19.30 -3.07
N ASN A 59 29.53 20.28 -3.93
CA ASN A 59 29.23 21.65 -3.53
C ASN A 59 27.81 21.77 -2.96
N LYS A 60 27.58 22.82 -2.14
CA LYS A 60 26.22 23.11 -1.63
C LYS A 60 25.23 23.24 -2.78
N TYR A 61 24.10 22.57 -2.63
CA TYR A 61 23.02 22.51 -3.62
C TYR A 61 21.63 22.75 -3.01
N ALA A 62 20.68 23.06 -3.87
CA ALA A 62 19.27 22.85 -3.66
C ALA A 62 18.81 21.71 -4.56
N SER A 63 17.89 20.88 -4.10
CA SER A 63 17.37 19.76 -4.88
C SER A 63 15.85 19.81 -5.01
N VAL A 64 15.36 19.29 -6.13
CA VAL A 64 13.94 19.04 -6.37
C VAL A 64 13.78 17.71 -7.09
N GLN A 65 12.73 16.96 -6.74
CA GLN A 65 12.38 15.71 -7.39
C GLN A 65 11.10 15.84 -8.18
N GLY A 66 11.00 15.08 -9.28
CA GLY A 66 9.81 14.91 -10.07
C GLY A 66 9.85 13.61 -10.83
N TYR A 67 8.70 13.04 -11.17
CA TYR A 67 8.65 11.92 -12.11
C TYR A 67 8.69 12.43 -13.54
N LEU A 68 9.33 11.66 -14.41
CA LEU A 68 9.38 11.95 -15.85
C LEU A 68 8.00 11.70 -16.45
N GLY A 69 7.20 12.76 -16.56
CA GLY A 69 5.80 12.64 -16.96
C GLY A 69 5.00 11.72 -16.03
N ASP A 70 4.04 11.03 -16.59
CA ASP A 70 3.19 10.07 -15.87
C ASP A 70 3.84 8.66 -15.85
N THR A 71 4.99 8.54 -15.20
CA THR A 71 5.78 7.31 -15.10
C THR A 71 6.25 7.05 -13.65
N ASN A 72 6.95 5.93 -13.43
CA ASN A 72 7.73 5.65 -12.22
C ASN A 72 9.25 5.83 -12.45
N ILE A 73 9.63 6.72 -13.36
CA ILE A 73 11.01 7.13 -13.60
C ILE A 73 11.23 8.45 -12.86
N LEU A 74 12.14 8.46 -11.89
CA LEU A 74 12.34 9.59 -10.99
C LEU A 74 13.52 10.45 -11.45
N GLU A 75 13.34 11.76 -11.49
CA GLU A 75 14.41 12.72 -11.73
C GLU A 75 14.68 13.55 -10.48
N THR A 76 15.93 13.57 -10.03
CA THR A 76 16.42 14.46 -8.99
C THR A 76 17.30 15.51 -9.61
N THR A 77 16.86 16.77 -9.56
CA THR A 77 17.59 17.92 -10.08
C THR A 77 18.32 18.65 -8.96
N PHE A 78 19.61 18.76 -9.07
CA PHE A 78 20.46 19.52 -8.15
C PHE A 78 20.93 20.81 -8.79
N VAL A 79 20.69 21.93 -8.10
CA VAL A 79 21.12 23.26 -8.54
C VAL A 79 22.22 23.77 -7.59
N THR A 80 23.39 24.05 -8.14
CA THR A 80 24.53 24.65 -7.45
C THR A 80 24.83 26.03 -7.99
N SER A 81 25.80 26.74 -7.40
CA SER A 81 26.31 28.00 -7.94
C SER A 81 27.12 27.82 -9.25
N PHE A 82 27.53 26.60 -9.59
CA PHE A 82 28.39 26.30 -10.74
C PHE A 82 27.65 25.67 -11.92
N GLY A 83 26.52 25.01 -11.65
CA GLY A 83 25.76 24.31 -12.67
C GLY A 83 24.58 23.56 -12.11
N THR A 84 23.97 22.74 -12.98
CA THR A 84 22.80 21.90 -12.66
C THR A 84 23.08 20.45 -13.05
N LEU A 85 22.90 19.54 -12.11
CA LEU A 85 22.99 18.10 -12.28
C LEU A 85 21.58 17.50 -12.25
N VAL A 86 21.28 16.58 -13.15
CA VAL A 86 20.06 15.74 -13.10
C VAL A 86 20.49 14.29 -12.96
N VAL A 87 19.92 13.60 -11.98
CA VAL A 87 20.04 12.16 -11.81
C VAL A 87 18.68 11.55 -12.11
N THR A 88 18.60 10.69 -13.15
CA THR A 88 17.39 9.97 -13.52
C THR A 88 17.51 8.52 -13.03
N ASP A 89 16.64 8.12 -12.12
CA ASP A 89 16.63 6.83 -11.45
C ASP A 89 15.43 6.00 -11.89
N PHE A 90 15.67 4.76 -12.33
CA PHE A 90 14.59 3.83 -12.67
C PHE A 90 15.08 2.38 -12.63
N MET A 91 14.13 1.47 -12.69
CA MET A 91 14.36 0.03 -12.84
C MET A 91 13.70 -0.46 -14.13
N PRO A 92 14.31 -1.38 -14.89
CA PRO A 92 13.72 -1.96 -16.09
C PRO A 92 12.42 -2.69 -15.74
N VAL A 93 11.37 -2.46 -16.52
CA VAL A 93 10.10 -3.20 -16.37
C VAL A 93 10.06 -4.30 -17.42
N PRO A 94 9.72 -5.54 -17.05
CA PRO A 94 9.69 -6.65 -17.99
C PRO A 94 8.55 -6.49 -19.00
N GLU A 95 8.87 -6.33 -20.28
CA GLU A 95 7.92 -6.55 -21.36
C GLU A 95 7.96 -8.01 -21.80
N GLY A 96 6.90 -8.76 -21.48
CA GLY A 96 6.70 -10.11 -22.03
C GLY A 96 7.47 -11.25 -21.38
N GLY A 97 7.98 -11.08 -20.17
CA GLY A 97 8.59 -12.18 -19.41
C GLY A 97 9.72 -11.75 -18.49
N ILE A 98 10.03 -12.63 -17.53
CA ILE A 98 11.15 -12.50 -16.60
C ILE A 98 12.45 -12.61 -17.39
N GLY A 99 13.15 -11.49 -17.63
CA GLY A 99 14.49 -11.47 -18.21
C GLY A 99 15.57 -11.29 -17.14
N ASP A 100 16.81 -11.59 -17.49
CA ASP A 100 17.97 -11.48 -16.58
C ASP A 100 18.25 -10.06 -16.05
N ASP A 101 17.57 -9.04 -16.60
CA ASP A 101 17.76 -7.62 -16.27
C ASP A 101 16.83 -7.09 -15.16
N LEU A 102 15.95 -7.92 -14.61
CA LEU A 102 14.93 -7.49 -13.64
C LEU A 102 15.53 -6.83 -12.40
N TRP A 103 16.61 -7.37 -11.86
CA TRP A 103 17.20 -6.87 -10.61
C TRP A 103 18.30 -5.86 -10.89
N THR A 104 17.95 -4.86 -11.70
CA THR A 104 18.86 -3.80 -12.15
C THR A 104 18.29 -2.44 -11.77
N VAL A 105 19.15 -1.57 -11.21
CA VAL A 105 18.86 -0.15 -11.04
C VAL A 105 19.75 0.65 -11.98
N LEU A 106 19.13 1.52 -12.79
CA LEU A 106 19.85 2.43 -13.68
C LEU A 106 19.78 3.84 -13.13
N ARG A 107 20.93 4.52 -13.11
CA ARG A 107 21.09 5.90 -12.69
C ARG A 107 21.80 6.68 -13.81
N LYS A 108 21.06 7.53 -14.54
CA LYS A 108 21.65 8.44 -15.54
C LYS A 108 22.06 9.73 -14.83
N VAL A 109 23.30 10.09 -14.98
CA VAL A 109 23.87 11.31 -14.39
C VAL A 109 24.18 12.28 -15.51
N GLU A 110 23.56 13.45 -15.54
CA GLU A 110 23.67 14.42 -16.63
C GLU A 110 23.90 15.85 -16.12
N CYS A 111 24.96 16.52 -16.58
CA CYS A 111 25.15 17.94 -16.37
C CYS A 111 24.40 18.73 -17.45
N VAL A 112 23.27 19.32 -17.08
CA VAL A 112 22.40 20.05 -18.02
C VAL A 112 22.79 21.53 -18.16
N ARG A 113 23.63 22.04 -17.24
CA ARG A 113 24.12 23.42 -17.28
C ARG A 113 25.42 23.57 -16.50
N GLY A 114 26.39 24.28 -17.07
CA GLY A 114 27.63 24.68 -16.41
C GLY A 114 28.59 23.51 -16.20
N THR A 115 29.26 23.48 -15.03
CA THR A 115 30.19 22.41 -14.64
C THR A 115 29.85 21.94 -13.25
N ILE A 116 29.74 20.64 -13.05
CA ILE A 116 29.40 20.05 -11.76
C ILE A 116 30.51 19.13 -11.29
N HIS A 117 31.01 19.38 -10.08
CA HIS A 117 31.80 18.44 -9.31
C HIS A 117 30.88 17.61 -8.43
N ALA A 118 30.85 16.30 -8.63
CA ALA A 118 29.92 15.37 -7.98
C ALA A 118 30.66 14.20 -7.35
N GLU A 119 29.97 13.53 -6.43
CA GLU A 119 30.42 12.30 -5.77
C GLU A 119 29.41 11.17 -5.94
N LEU A 120 29.94 9.96 -6.02
CA LEU A 120 29.22 8.70 -5.89
C LEU A 120 29.69 8.02 -4.61
N TRP A 121 28.75 7.53 -3.82
CA TRP A 121 29.00 6.69 -2.65
C TRP A 121 28.16 5.42 -2.77
N PHE A 122 28.80 4.25 -2.61
CA PHE A 122 28.15 2.96 -2.67
C PHE A 122 28.54 2.12 -1.45
N ASP A 123 27.61 1.97 -0.52
CA ASP A 123 27.79 1.28 0.75
C ASP A 123 26.66 0.26 0.98
N PRO A 124 26.66 -0.87 0.29
CA PRO A 124 25.66 -1.93 0.52
C PRO A 124 25.90 -2.62 1.86
N ARG A 125 24.78 -2.97 2.51
CA ARG A 125 24.74 -3.67 3.79
C ARG A 125 23.74 -4.82 3.67
N PHE A 126 24.23 -6.01 3.32
CA PHE A 126 23.36 -7.15 3.07
C PHE A 126 22.60 -7.57 4.33
N ASP A 127 21.44 -8.20 4.11
CA ASP A 127 20.60 -8.74 5.17
C ASP A 127 20.33 -7.72 6.30
N TYR A 128 19.84 -6.53 5.92
CA TYR A 128 19.57 -5.42 6.86
C TYR A 128 20.80 -5.04 7.70
N ALA A 129 21.95 -4.93 7.08
CA ALA A 129 23.24 -4.62 7.72
C ALA A 129 23.77 -5.71 8.69
N ARG A 130 23.28 -6.96 8.60
CA ARG A 130 23.84 -8.09 9.35
C ARG A 130 25.08 -8.67 8.67
N ALA A 131 25.21 -8.50 7.36
CA ALA A 131 26.36 -8.99 6.60
C ALA A 131 27.07 -7.83 5.88
N LEU A 132 28.34 -7.64 6.21
CA LEU A 132 29.19 -6.63 5.58
C LEU A 132 29.75 -7.19 4.27
N PRO A 133 29.82 -6.36 3.21
CA PRO A 133 30.36 -6.79 1.93
C PRO A 133 31.90 -6.91 1.95
N THR A 134 32.42 -7.79 1.09
CA THR A 134 33.77 -7.69 0.57
C THR A 134 33.72 -7.08 -0.82
N PHE A 135 34.64 -6.15 -1.11
CA PHE A 135 34.69 -5.47 -2.40
C PHE A 135 35.77 -6.08 -3.31
N ASP A 136 35.48 -6.10 -4.61
CA ASP A 136 36.47 -6.37 -5.67
C ASP A 136 36.33 -5.26 -6.72
N VAL A 137 37.31 -4.36 -6.74
CA VAL A 137 37.33 -3.17 -7.59
C VAL A 137 38.16 -3.43 -8.82
N GLY A 138 37.58 -3.18 -10.01
CA GLY A 138 38.22 -3.39 -11.29
C GLY A 138 37.92 -2.29 -12.32
N GLU A 139 38.44 -2.46 -13.51
CA GLU A 139 38.16 -1.55 -14.61
C GLU A 139 36.66 -1.57 -14.96
N GLY A 140 36.02 -0.39 -14.98
CA GLY A 140 34.60 -0.22 -15.31
C GLY A 140 33.63 -0.54 -14.18
N GLY A 141 34.08 -0.71 -12.94
CA GLY A 141 33.19 -0.86 -11.78
C GLY A 141 33.74 -1.72 -10.66
N ALA A 142 32.81 -2.26 -9.85
CA ALA A 142 33.15 -3.11 -8.71
C ALA A 142 32.08 -4.17 -8.45
N SER A 143 32.43 -5.18 -7.66
CA SER A 143 31.47 -6.08 -7.02
C SER A 143 31.53 -5.98 -5.50
N ALA A 144 30.37 -6.12 -4.86
CA ALA A 144 30.22 -6.26 -3.42
C ALA A 144 29.57 -7.62 -3.14
N ALA A 145 30.16 -8.44 -2.26
CA ALA A 145 29.69 -9.79 -2.00
C ALA A 145 29.59 -10.08 -0.50
N ALA A 146 28.51 -10.78 -0.12
CA ALA A 146 28.32 -11.34 1.22
C ALA A 146 27.64 -12.72 1.11
N GLY A 147 28.35 -13.78 1.45
CA GLY A 147 27.87 -15.16 1.24
C GLY A 147 27.62 -15.47 -0.24
N GLU A 148 26.40 -15.84 -0.58
CA GLU A 148 25.99 -16.14 -1.97
C GLU A 148 25.46 -14.90 -2.71
N GLU A 149 25.17 -13.81 -1.99
CA GLU A 149 24.63 -12.59 -2.56
C GLU A 149 25.74 -11.69 -3.11
N ARG A 150 25.49 -11.11 -4.27
CA ARG A 150 26.42 -10.19 -4.94
C ARG A 150 25.71 -9.03 -5.58
N LEU A 151 26.31 -7.85 -5.44
CA LEU A 151 25.95 -6.66 -6.20
C LEU A 151 27.09 -6.32 -7.14
N PHE A 152 26.76 -6.01 -8.39
CA PHE A 152 27.70 -5.55 -9.40
C PHE A 152 27.39 -4.11 -9.74
N LEU A 153 28.32 -3.20 -9.45
CA LEU A 153 28.23 -1.79 -9.78
C LEU A 153 29.08 -1.51 -11.03
N GLN A 154 28.42 -1.29 -12.16
CA GLN A 154 29.10 -0.75 -13.34
C GLN A 154 29.16 0.78 -13.21
N SER A 155 30.36 1.34 -13.24
CA SER A 155 30.60 2.77 -13.11
C SER A 155 31.64 3.24 -14.11
N PRO A 156 31.37 4.34 -14.86
CA PRO A 156 32.38 4.98 -15.70
C PRO A 156 33.37 5.81 -14.88
N PHE A 157 33.11 5.98 -13.59
CA PHE A 157 33.96 6.73 -12.66
C PHE A 157 34.84 5.75 -11.89
N PRO A 158 36.17 6.04 -11.74
CA PRO A 158 37.06 5.22 -10.92
C PRO A 158 36.57 5.13 -9.48
N LEU A 159 36.46 3.91 -8.96
CA LEU A 159 35.99 3.65 -7.60
C LEU A 159 37.18 3.39 -6.69
N GLU A 160 37.14 3.90 -5.47
CA GLU A 160 38.11 3.69 -4.41
C GLU A 160 37.41 3.22 -3.13
N GLU A 161 38.03 2.27 -2.42
CA GLU A 161 37.52 1.87 -1.11
C GLU A 161 37.78 2.98 -0.08
N ALA A 162 36.73 3.39 0.63
CA ALA A 162 36.76 4.40 1.67
C ALA A 162 35.71 4.11 2.74
N ASP A 163 36.03 4.23 3.99
CA ASP A 163 35.11 4.15 5.14
C ASP A 163 34.14 2.96 5.13
N GLY A 164 34.57 1.82 4.55
CA GLY A 164 33.77 0.60 4.47
C GLY A 164 32.77 0.55 3.31
N GLY A 165 32.84 1.47 2.38
CA GLY A 165 32.11 1.53 1.12
C GLY A 165 33.02 1.84 -0.06
N LEU A 166 32.45 2.18 -1.21
CA LEU A 166 33.16 2.64 -2.40
C LEU A 166 32.80 4.09 -2.71
N ARG A 167 33.79 4.88 -3.09
CA ARG A 167 33.65 6.29 -3.45
C ARG A 167 34.21 6.57 -4.84
N ALA A 168 33.59 7.51 -5.54
CA ALA A 168 34.17 8.19 -6.69
C ALA A 168 33.86 9.68 -6.62
N GLU A 169 34.83 10.53 -6.98
CA GLU A 169 34.60 11.95 -7.27
C GLU A 169 34.83 12.17 -8.78
N PHE A 170 34.02 13.02 -9.39
CA PHE A 170 34.06 13.24 -10.82
C PHE A 170 33.54 14.64 -11.18
N GLU A 171 33.92 15.09 -12.35
CA GLU A 171 33.45 16.34 -12.94
C GLU A 171 32.70 16.07 -14.23
N LEU A 172 31.58 16.76 -14.44
CA LEU A 172 30.82 16.76 -15.69
C LEU A 172 30.62 18.20 -16.16
N ASN A 173 30.82 18.40 -17.45
CA ASN A 173 30.54 19.65 -18.15
C ASN A 173 29.17 19.61 -18.82
N GLU A 174 28.64 20.79 -19.15
CA GLU A 174 27.34 20.93 -19.81
C GLU A 174 27.20 20.01 -21.02
N GLY A 175 26.12 19.22 -21.05
CA GLY A 175 25.82 18.23 -22.09
C GLY A 175 26.48 16.86 -21.89
N GLU A 176 27.39 16.71 -20.90
CA GLU A 176 27.94 15.40 -20.57
C GLU A 176 26.96 14.57 -19.75
N ARG A 177 26.84 13.30 -20.12
CA ARG A 177 26.03 12.31 -19.41
C ARG A 177 26.78 11.00 -19.24
N ARG A 178 26.45 10.25 -18.18
CA ARG A 178 27.03 8.94 -17.85
C ARG A 178 25.98 8.05 -17.26
N TRP A 179 26.14 6.74 -17.44
CA TRP A 179 25.30 5.73 -16.84
C TRP A 179 26.03 5.01 -15.73
N VAL A 180 25.37 4.84 -14.58
CA VAL A 180 25.78 3.99 -13.46
C VAL A 180 24.72 2.91 -13.30
N ILE A 181 25.14 1.65 -13.23
CA ILE A 181 24.23 0.50 -13.25
C ILE A 181 24.54 -0.41 -12.07
N LEU A 182 23.52 -0.71 -11.27
CA LEU A 182 23.60 -1.67 -10.17
C LEU A 182 22.84 -2.94 -10.58
N GLN A 183 23.48 -4.12 -10.50
CA GLN A 183 22.87 -5.41 -10.81
C GLN A 183 23.03 -6.38 -9.63
N TYR A 184 21.99 -7.18 -9.36
CA TYR A 184 22.00 -8.17 -8.29
C TYR A 184 22.18 -9.58 -8.86
N ASN A 185 23.15 -10.34 -8.31
CA ASN A 185 23.49 -11.73 -8.61
C ASN A 185 23.72 -12.05 -10.10
N HIS A 186 23.73 -11.04 -10.94
CA HIS A 186 23.96 -11.17 -12.38
C HIS A 186 24.87 -10.02 -12.84
N ARG A 187 25.94 -10.35 -13.54
CA ARG A 187 26.85 -9.35 -14.12
C ARG A 187 26.77 -9.39 -15.63
N GLN A 188 26.17 -8.36 -16.19
CA GLN A 188 26.14 -8.18 -17.65
C GLN A 188 26.50 -6.74 -17.98
N PRO A 189 27.71 -6.47 -18.49
CA PRO A 189 28.10 -5.13 -18.90
C PRO A 189 27.13 -4.58 -19.96
N ARG A 190 26.70 -3.35 -19.79
CA ARG A 190 25.77 -2.66 -20.67
C ARG A 190 26.40 -1.39 -21.23
N ASP A 191 26.15 -1.10 -22.50
CA ASP A 191 26.57 0.15 -23.12
C ASP A 191 25.49 1.26 -22.96
N ASP A 192 25.88 2.50 -23.23
CA ASP A 192 24.97 3.65 -23.14
C ASP A 192 23.77 3.49 -24.08
N ALA A 193 23.94 2.87 -25.24
CA ALA A 193 22.86 2.66 -26.18
C ALA A 193 21.80 1.66 -25.65
N TRP A 194 22.24 0.64 -24.90
CA TRP A 194 21.31 -0.26 -24.22
C TRP A 194 20.56 0.49 -23.11
N CYS A 195 21.25 1.31 -22.29
CA CYS A 195 20.63 2.09 -21.23
C CYS A 195 19.58 3.08 -21.78
N ASP A 196 19.91 3.78 -22.89
CA ASP A 196 18.97 4.70 -23.52
C ASP A 196 17.71 3.99 -24.07
N ARG A 197 17.88 2.81 -24.68
CA ARG A 197 16.73 1.99 -25.13
C ARG A 197 15.90 1.48 -23.96
N THR A 198 16.53 1.08 -22.87
CA THR A 198 15.85 0.60 -21.66
C THR A 198 15.06 1.72 -20.99
N LEU A 199 15.61 2.94 -20.93
CA LEU A 199 14.88 4.11 -20.44
C LEU A 199 13.64 4.40 -21.30
N ALA A 200 13.81 4.40 -22.62
CA ALA A 200 12.70 4.65 -23.55
C ALA A 200 11.61 3.56 -23.43
N ALA A 201 12.02 2.28 -23.30
CA ALA A 201 11.08 1.16 -23.11
C ALA A 201 10.33 1.27 -21.77
N ALA A 202 11.01 1.63 -20.67
CA ALA A 202 10.37 1.85 -19.38
C ALA A 202 9.37 3.02 -19.44
N GLN A 203 9.73 4.12 -20.10
CA GLN A 203 8.83 5.26 -20.29
C GLN A 203 7.60 4.88 -21.10
N ASP A 204 7.76 4.14 -22.20
CA ASP A 204 6.68 3.65 -23.04
C ASP A 204 5.76 2.67 -22.29
N TYR A 205 6.34 1.77 -21.48
CA TYR A 205 5.56 0.86 -20.63
C TYR A 205 4.62 1.60 -19.68
N TRP A 206 5.16 2.54 -18.89
CA TRP A 206 4.36 3.27 -17.90
C TRP A 206 3.28 4.14 -18.56
N THR A 207 3.62 4.80 -19.68
CA THR A 207 2.67 5.61 -20.42
C THR A 207 1.52 4.76 -20.97
N ARG A 208 1.83 3.64 -21.65
CA ARG A 208 0.81 2.73 -22.19
C ARG A 208 -0.05 2.11 -21.10
N TRP A 209 0.56 1.74 -19.96
CA TRP A 209 -0.19 1.18 -18.86
C TRP A 209 -1.19 2.19 -18.28
N LEU A 210 -0.76 3.43 -18.09
CA LEU A 210 -1.64 4.49 -17.58
C LEU A 210 -2.67 4.96 -18.62
N ASP A 211 -2.37 4.88 -19.91
CA ASP A 211 -3.33 5.15 -21.00
C ASP A 211 -4.53 4.17 -20.95
N GLY A 212 -4.35 2.98 -20.39
CA GLY A 212 -5.44 2.04 -20.08
C GLY A 212 -6.31 2.46 -18.89
N CYS A 213 -5.90 3.46 -18.10
CA CYS A 213 -6.64 3.91 -16.93
C CYS A 213 -7.84 4.79 -17.31
N GLU A 214 -9.04 4.22 -17.38
CA GLU A 214 -10.27 4.97 -17.73
C GLU A 214 -10.54 6.11 -16.74
N ALA A 215 -10.47 5.86 -15.43
CA ALA A 215 -10.68 6.90 -14.41
C ALA A 215 -9.65 8.05 -14.54
N CYS A 216 -8.40 7.72 -14.85
CA CYS A 216 -7.35 8.72 -15.05
C CYS A 216 -7.66 9.65 -16.24
N GLN A 217 -8.36 9.16 -17.26
CA GLN A 217 -8.75 9.96 -18.44
C GLN A 217 -10.07 10.71 -18.23
N GLU A 218 -11.02 10.07 -17.55
CA GLU A 218 -12.40 10.56 -17.45
C GLU A 218 -12.64 11.48 -16.26
N THR A 219 -11.81 11.46 -15.20
CA THR A 219 -11.95 12.35 -14.03
C THR A 219 -11.96 13.81 -14.46
N VAL A 220 -13.05 14.53 -14.16
CA VAL A 220 -13.32 15.87 -14.68
C VAL A 220 -12.39 16.90 -14.04
N ASN A 221 -12.16 16.81 -12.72
CA ASN A 221 -11.28 17.73 -12.02
C ASN A 221 -9.80 17.40 -12.33
N PRO A 222 -9.03 18.33 -12.93
CA PRO A 222 -7.64 18.06 -13.32
C PRO A 222 -6.73 17.70 -12.14
N THR A 223 -6.94 18.33 -10.97
CA THR A 223 -6.16 18.02 -9.75
C THR A 223 -6.48 16.61 -9.26
N TRP A 224 -7.75 16.22 -9.24
CA TRP A 224 -8.15 14.87 -8.85
C TRP A 224 -7.61 13.82 -9.83
N ARG A 225 -7.66 14.12 -11.14
CA ARG A 225 -7.07 13.28 -12.18
C ARG A 225 -5.58 13.00 -11.92
N GLN A 226 -4.81 14.04 -11.66
CA GLN A 226 -3.37 13.91 -11.41
C GLN A 226 -3.08 13.03 -10.18
N VAL A 227 -3.81 13.21 -9.07
CA VAL A 227 -3.58 12.41 -7.86
C VAL A 227 -4.06 10.97 -8.02
N VAL A 228 -5.10 10.72 -8.82
CA VAL A 228 -5.53 9.36 -9.20
C VAL A 228 -4.47 8.68 -10.06
N SER A 229 -3.98 9.34 -11.12
CA SER A 229 -2.92 8.80 -12.00
C SER A 229 -1.68 8.41 -11.19
N ARG A 230 -1.22 9.29 -10.28
CA ARG A 230 -0.06 8.99 -9.42
C ARG A 230 -0.35 7.84 -8.46
N SER A 231 -1.56 7.76 -7.92
CA SER A 231 -1.97 6.65 -7.03
C SER A 231 -2.00 5.33 -7.78
N CYS A 232 -2.53 5.28 -9.00
CA CYS A 232 -2.51 4.07 -9.84
C CYS A 232 -1.08 3.60 -10.12
N LEU A 233 -0.17 4.52 -10.48
CA LEU A 233 1.23 4.19 -10.74
C LEU A 233 1.97 3.70 -9.48
N ALA A 234 1.67 4.26 -8.30
CA ALA A 234 2.21 3.78 -7.03
C ALA A 234 1.70 2.38 -6.70
N LEU A 235 0.39 2.13 -6.86
CA LEU A 235 -0.21 0.81 -6.64
C LEU A 235 0.36 -0.24 -7.58
N LYS A 236 0.57 0.09 -8.87
CA LYS A 236 1.14 -0.85 -9.84
C LYS A 236 2.49 -1.40 -9.40
N LEU A 237 3.33 -0.59 -8.76
CA LEU A 237 4.62 -1.02 -8.23
C LEU A 237 4.51 -2.02 -7.06
N LEU A 238 3.35 -2.08 -6.39
CA LEU A 238 3.11 -2.97 -5.25
C LEU A 238 2.45 -4.30 -5.67
N ILE A 239 2.07 -4.45 -6.94
CA ILE A 239 1.45 -5.66 -7.49
C ILE A 239 2.54 -6.61 -7.95
N CYS A 240 2.61 -7.78 -7.33
CA CYS A 240 3.52 -8.86 -7.75
C CYS A 240 3.00 -9.52 -9.05
N PRO A 241 3.72 -9.47 -10.17
CA PRO A 241 3.23 -10.01 -11.44
C PRO A 241 3.19 -11.54 -11.45
N GLU A 242 4.04 -12.21 -10.68
CA GLU A 242 4.07 -13.67 -10.60
C GLU A 242 2.81 -14.25 -9.96
N THR A 243 2.30 -13.62 -8.91
CA THR A 243 1.18 -14.15 -8.11
C THR A 243 -0.09 -13.33 -8.21
N GLY A 244 -0.01 -12.05 -8.54
CA GLY A 244 -1.09 -11.08 -8.46
C GLY A 244 -1.35 -10.53 -7.06
N GLY A 245 -0.58 -10.94 -6.04
CA GLY A 245 -0.67 -10.39 -4.69
C GLY A 245 -0.22 -8.93 -4.65
N ILE A 246 -0.81 -8.14 -3.75
CA ILE A 246 -0.50 -6.71 -3.61
C ILE A 246 0.06 -6.46 -2.22
N ALA A 247 1.28 -5.90 -2.15
CA ALA A 247 1.89 -5.50 -0.89
C ALA A 247 1.15 -4.32 -0.27
N ALA A 248 0.98 -4.33 1.05
CA ALA A 248 0.41 -3.18 1.76
C ALA A 248 1.33 -1.95 1.68
N ALA A 249 2.66 -2.15 1.68
CA ALA A 249 3.64 -1.11 1.41
C ALA A 249 4.99 -1.74 0.99
N PRO A 250 5.92 -0.99 0.35
CA PRO A 250 7.23 -1.51 -0.03
C PRO A 250 8.25 -1.50 1.11
N THR A 251 7.86 -1.01 2.29
CA THR A 251 8.73 -0.77 3.44
C THR A 251 8.37 -1.59 4.66
N ALA A 252 9.29 -1.67 5.59
CA ALA A 252 9.12 -2.27 6.90
C ALA A 252 9.60 -1.31 7.99
N SER A 253 8.95 -1.36 9.14
CA SER A 253 9.38 -0.70 10.39
C SER A 253 9.50 0.83 10.34
N LEU A 254 8.80 1.49 9.44
CA LEU A 254 8.60 2.92 9.55
C LEU A 254 7.52 3.22 10.61
N PRO A 255 7.76 4.17 11.54
CA PRO A 255 6.98 4.33 12.74
C PRO A 255 5.66 5.07 12.52
N GLU A 256 4.61 4.65 13.22
CA GLU A 256 3.34 5.39 13.37
C GLU A 256 3.46 6.59 14.32
N GLU A 257 4.50 6.59 15.17
CA GLU A 257 4.91 7.69 16.05
C GLU A 257 6.43 7.76 16.11
N ILE A 258 7.02 8.92 15.92
CA ILE A 258 8.48 9.09 16.01
C ILE A 258 8.96 8.76 17.43
N GLY A 259 9.91 7.83 17.54
CA GLY A 259 10.40 7.28 18.81
C GLY A 259 9.51 6.22 19.43
N GLY A 260 8.38 5.88 18.79
CA GLY A 260 7.39 4.90 19.25
C GLY A 260 7.72 3.45 18.88
N GLU A 261 6.82 2.55 19.31
CA GLU A 261 6.98 1.09 19.19
C GLU A 261 6.14 0.47 18.05
N ARG A 262 5.29 1.25 17.39
CA ARG A 262 4.40 0.82 16.31
C ARG A 262 5.13 0.84 14.96
N ASN A 263 6.00 -0.15 14.76
CA ASN A 263 6.89 -0.26 13.61
C ASN A 263 6.71 -1.63 12.97
N TRP A 264 5.85 -1.73 11.94
CA TRP A 264 5.38 -2.99 11.38
C TRP A 264 5.97 -3.28 10.00
N ASP A 265 6.06 -4.54 9.61
CA ASP A 265 6.44 -4.93 8.24
C ASP A 265 5.19 -5.05 7.36
N TYR A 266 5.11 -4.25 6.29
CA TYR A 266 3.97 -4.18 5.39
C TYR A 266 4.23 -4.74 3.98
N ARG A 267 5.33 -5.47 3.79
CA ARG A 267 5.71 -6.04 2.50
C ARG A 267 4.98 -7.35 2.16
N PHE A 268 3.79 -7.53 2.70
CA PHE A 268 2.92 -8.70 2.55
C PHE A 268 1.57 -8.29 1.96
N ALA A 269 0.81 -9.27 1.48
CA ALA A 269 -0.54 -9.07 1.00
C ALA A 269 -1.57 -9.47 2.08
N TRP A 270 -2.45 -8.54 2.45
CA TRP A 270 -3.55 -8.74 3.39
C TRP A 270 -4.84 -9.14 2.67
N ILE A 271 -5.59 -10.10 3.25
CA ILE A 271 -6.93 -10.45 2.77
C ILE A 271 -7.90 -9.28 2.99
N ARG A 272 -7.79 -8.55 4.09
CA ARG A 272 -8.62 -7.38 4.43
C ARG A 272 -8.65 -6.34 3.31
N ASP A 273 -7.53 -6.13 2.62
CA ASP A 273 -7.38 -5.10 1.61
C ASP A 273 -8.07 -5.46 0.27
N SER A 274 -8.53 -6.71 0.16
CA SER A 274 -8.92 -7.34 -1.12
C SER A 274 -10.10 -6.66 -1.80
N ALA A 275 -11.20 -6.42 -1.06
CA ALA A 275 -12.42 -5.88 -1.66
C ALA A 275 -12.23 -4.47 -2.19
N PHE A 276 -11.58 -3.61 -1.41
CA PHE A 276 -11.30 -2.22 -1.78
C PHE A 276 -10.33 -2.12 -2.95
N THR A 277 -9.33 -3.02 -2.99
CA THR A 277 -8.35 -3.10 -4.08
C THR A 277 -9.01 -3.52 -5.38
N ILE A 278 -9.81 -4.58 -5.36
CA ILE A 278 -10.56 -5.05 -6.55
C ILE A 278 -11.47 -3.95 -7.07
N GLN A 279 -12.20 -3.28 -6.17
CA GLN A 279 -13.04 -2.15 -6.56
C GLN A 279 -12.23 -1.05 -7.24
N ALA A 280 -11.12 -0.61 -6.65
CA ALA A 280 -10.28 0.44 -7.21
C ALA A 280 -9.72 0.06 -8.58
N LEU A 281 -9.22 -1.18 -8.75
CA LEU A 281 -8.65 -1.65 -10.01
C LEU A 281 -9.70 -1.72 -11.14
N TYR A 282 -10.87 -2.30 -10.87
CA TYR A 282 -11.94 -2.34 -11.88
C TYR A 282 -12.43 -0.95 -12.27
N GLN A 283 -12.62 -0.07 -11.30
CA GLN A 283 -13.12 1.29 -11.55
C GLN A 283 -12.09 2.19 -12.24
N THR A 284 -10.82 1.85 -12.14
CA THR A 284 -9.76 2.52 -12.90
C THR A 284 -9.50 1.87 -14.27
N GLY A 285 -10.18 0.77 -14.62
CA GLY A 285 -10.01 0.09 -15.91
C GLY A 285 -8.86 -0.93 -15.95
N HIS A 286 -8.24 -1.23 -14.81
CA HIS A 286 -7.16 -2.22 -14.70
C HIS A 286 -7.71 -3.63 -14.42
N GLU A 287 -8.50 -4.15 -15.37
CA GLU A 287 -9.19 -5.44 -15.23
C GLU A 287 -8.23 -6.62 -15.14
N GLU A 288 -7.07 -6.54 -15.79
CA GLU A 288 -6.07 -7.62 -15.77
C GLU A 288 -5.48 -7.78 -14.36
N GLU A 289 -5.09 -6.69 -13.72
CA GLU A 289 -4.59 -6.67 -12.36
C GLU A 289 -5.65 -7.16 -11.36
N ALA A 290 -6.89 -6.70 -11.51
CA ALA A 290 -8.02 -7.17 -10.71
C ALA A 290 -8.26 -8.67 -10.87
N TYR A 291 -8.15 -9.19 -12.11
CA TYR A 291 -8.25 -10.63 -12.40
C TYR A 291 -7.14 -11.42 -11.72
N HIS A 292 -5.88 -10.99 -11.82
CA HIS A 292 -4.74 -11.69 -11.20
C HIS A 292 -4.84 -11.68 -9.69
N PHE A 293 -5.19 -10.54 -9.08
CA PHE A 293 -5.41 -10.46 -7.63
C PHE A 293 -6.55 -11.38 -7.16
N ARG A 294 -7.66 -11.47 -7.91
CA ARG A 294 -8.72 -12.42 -7.64
C ARG A 294 -8.24 -13.88 -7.73
N GLN A 295 -7.38 -14.23 -8.70
CA GLN A 295 -6.81 -15.58 -8.77
C GLN A 295 -5.92 -15.87 -7.56
N TRP A 296 -5.07 -14.91 -7.17
CA TRP A 296 -4.27 -14.99 -5.97
C TRP A 296 -5.14 -15.25 -4.72
N LEU A 297 -6.18 -14.46 -4.51
CA LEU A 297 -7.13 -14.62 -3.40
C LEU A 297 -7.79 -16.01 -3.42
N LYS A 298 -8.26 -16.44 -4.58
CA LYS A 298 -8.90 -17.75 -4.77
C LYS A 298 -7.96 -18.89 -4.36
N GLU A 299 -6.70 -18.84 -4.74
CA GLU A 299 -5.71 -19.86 -4.38
C GLU A 299 -5.50 -19.97 -2.88
N ARG A 300 -5.52 -18.85 -2.16
CA ARG A 300 -5.42 -18.81 -0.69
C ARG A 300 -6.63 -19.45 -0.03
N VAL A 301 -7.83 -19.18 -0.54
CA VAL A 301 -9.08 -19.79 -0.06
C VAL A 301 -9.12 -21.31 -0.34
N VAL A 302 -8.66 -21.73 -1.53
CA VAL A 302 -8.79 -23.13 -2.01
C VAL A 302 -7.78 -24.07 -1.34
N ARG A 303 -6.60 -23.59 -0.97
CA ARG A 303 -5.52 -24.42 -0.39
C ARG A 303 -5.77 -24.90 1.05
N ALA A 304 -6.88 -24.49 1.68
CA ALA A 304 -7.20 -24.81 3.06
C ALA A 304 -8.11 -26.06 3.16
N PRO A 305 -7.61 -27.25 3.51
CA PRO A 305 -8.46 -28.44 3.70
C PRO A 305 -9.23 -28.34 5.04
N GLY A 306 -10.53 -28.38 5.00
CA GLY A 306 -11.41 -28.33 6.18
C GLY A 306 -12.10 -26.99 6.37
N ALA A 307 -12.22 -26.49 7.62
CA ALA A 307 -12.66 -25.13 7.87
C ALA A 307 -11.69 -24.15 7.18
N PRO A 308 -12.15 -23.07 6.55
CA PRO A 308 -11.28 -22.17 5.81
C PRO A 308 -10.23 -21.58 6.76
N SER A 309 -9.00 -22.02 6.63
CA SER A 309 -7.85 -21.50 7.37
C SER A 309 -7.26 -20.30 6.62
N LEU A 310 -8.07 -19.27 6.37
CA LEU A 310 -7.56 -18.03 5.86
C LEU A 310 -6.67 -17.38 6.91
N ARG A 311 -5.46 -17.02 6.51
CA ARG A 311 -4.56 -16.17 7.30
C ARG A 311 -4.88 -14.72 7.01
N VAL A 312 -4.55 -13.86 7.94
CA VAL A 312 -4.72 -12.40 7.80
C VAL A 312 -3.91 -11.86 6.64
N LEU A 313 -2.67 -12.34 6.51
CA LEU A 313 -1.71 -11.90 5.50
C LEU A 313 -0.87 -13.07 4.96
N TYR A 314 -0.32 -12.87 3.76
CA TYR A 314 0.48 -13.84 3.04
C TYR A 314 1.73 -13.19 2.43
N PRO A 315 2.82 -13.96 2.25
CA PRO A 315 3.92 -13.54 1.39
C PRO A 315 3.43 -13.26 -0.04
N LEU A 316 4.12 -12.38 -0.74
CA LEU A 316 3.83 -12.10 -2.16
C LEU A 316 4.21 -13.30 -3.04
N HIS A 317 5.37 -13.91 -2.75
CA HIS A 317 5.88 -15.08 -3.49
C HIS A 317 5.72 -16.35 -2.67
N ASP A 318 5.45 -17.49 -3.33
CA ASP A 318 5.34 -18.81 -2.71
C ASP A 318 6.75 -19.44 -2.45
N ARG A 319 7.71 -18.69 -1.92
CA ARG A 319 9.11 -19.10 -1.71
C ARG A 319 9.46 -19.39 -0.24
N GLY A 320 8.46 -19.63 0.58
CA GLY A 320 8.58 -19.91 2.01
C GLY A 320 7.79 -18.91 2.85
N ASP A 321 7.59 -19.23 4.13
CA ASP A 321 6.86 -18.36 5.06
C ASP A 321 7.82 -17.32 5.66
N THR A 322 7.79 -16.11 5.12
CA THR A 322 8.55 -14.96 5.60
C THR A 322 7.79 -14.10 6.60
N THR A 323 6.58 -14.53 7.01
CA THR A 323 5.69 -13.74 7.88
C THR A 323 6.06 -13.82 9.37
N GLU A 324 6.97 -14.70 9.79
CA GLU A 324 7.42 -14.77 11.17
C GLU A 324 8.04 -13.44 11.61
N GLU A 325 7.44 -12.83 12.64
CA GLU A 325 7.92 -11.55 13.17
C GLU A 325 9.24 -11.73 13.92
N ARG A 326 10.25 -10.95 13.54
CA ARG A 326 11.58 -10.92 14.14
C ARG A 326 12.04 -9.50 14.39
N VAL A 327 12.74 -9.28 15.48
CA VAL A 327 13.32 -7.98 15.84
C VAL A 327 14.77 -7.88 15.33
N LEU A 328 15.11 -6.75 14.76
CA LEU A 328 16.46 -6.40 14.31
C LEU A 328 17.11 -5.44 15.32
N ASP A 329 17.54 -5.97 16.47
CA ASP A 329 18.03 -5.20 17.62
C ASP A 329 19.25 -4.32 17.32
N HIS A 330 20.02 -4.65 16.27
CA HIS A 330 21.22 -3.93 15.86
C HIS A 330 20.93 -2.61 15.15
N LEU A 331 19.71 -2.39 14.65
CA LEU A 331 19.29 -1.16 14.00
C LEU A 331 18.63 -0.20 15.02
N GLU A 332 18.82 1.09 14.82
CA GLU A 332 18.25 2.11 15.73
C GLU A 332 16.78 2.45 15.42
N GLY A 333 16.29 2.09 14.24
CA GLY A 333 14.99 2.49 13.74
C GLY A 333 14.95 3.93 13.23
N TYR A 334 14.02 4.23 12.32
CA TYR A 334 13.86 5.57 11.77
C TYR A 334 13.70 6.60 12.89
N ARG A 335 14.65 7.54 12.97
CA ARG A 335 14.70 8.57 14.02
C ARG A 335 14.63 8.01 15.44
N GLY A 336 15.24 6.84 15.67
CA GLY A 336 15.27 6.19 16.98
C GLY A 336 14.02 5.44 17.37
N SER A 337 13.13 5.13 16.42
CA SER A 337 11.88 4.42 16.64
C SER A 337 12.11 2.90 16.69
N ARG A 338 11.96 2.30 17.86
CA ARG A 338 12.25 0.89 18.14
C ARG A 338 11.03 0.15 18.67
N PRO A 339 10.98 -1.19 18.50
CA PRO A 339 11.93 -2.06 17.81
C PRO A 339 11.80 -1.97 16.28
N VAL A 340 12.88 -2.28 15.55
CA VAL A 340 12.82 -2.55 14.11
C VAL A 340 12.37 -3.99 13.91
N ARG A 341 11.28 -4.20 13.16
CA ARG A 341 10.69 -5.54 12.93
C ARG A 341 10.72 -5.90 11.44
N VAL A 342 10.89 -7.18 11.16
CA VAL A 342 10.63 -7.81 9.87
C VAL A 342 9.75 -9.04 10.10
N GLY A 343 8.87 -9.34 9.13
CA GLY A 343 7.75 -10.25 9.37
C GLY A 343 6.64 -9.54 10.16
N ASN A 344 5.47 -10.19 10.31
CA ASN A 344 4.33 -9.58 10.99
C ASN A 344 3.52 -10.62 11.76
N GLY A 345 3.46 -10.47 13.08
CA GLY A 345 2.78 -11.39 14.00
C GLY A 345 1.26 -11.47 13.83
N ALA A 346 0.64 -10.51 13.14
CA ALA A 346 -0.78 -10.55 12.81
C ALA A 346 -1.16 -11.75 11.93
N ALA A 347 -0.20 -12.32 11.20
CA ALA A 347 -0.42 -13.52 10.36
C ALA A 347 -1.08 -14.69 11.10
N ASN A 348 -0.91 -14.78 12.43
CA ASN A 348 -1.42 -15.86 13.26
C ASN A 348 -2.66 -15.47 14.09
N GLN A 349 -3.19 -14.25 13.93
CA GLN A 349 -4.40 -13.81 14.64
C GLN A 349 -5.66 -14.39 14.02
N LEU A 350 -6.70 -14.60 14.85
CA LEU A 350 -8.06 -14.78 14.35
C LEU A 350 -8.69 -13.40 14.13
N GLN A 351 -8.97 -13.08 12.89
CA GLN A 351 -9.72 -11.88 12.51
C GLN A 351 -10.94 -12.31 11.70
N LEU A 352 -12.14 -12.03 12.20
CA LEU A 352 -13.38 -12.50 11.58
C LEU A 352 -13.82 -11.65 10.39
N ASP A 353 -13.31 -10.45 10.27
CA ASP A 353 -13.56 -9.54 9.14
C ASP A 353 -13.02 -10.11 7.82
N ILE A 354 -11.87 -10.80 7.81
CA ILE A 354 -11.24 -11.31 6.58
C ILE A 354 -12.15 -12.27 5.77
N PHE A 355 -13.05 -12.98 6.43
CA PHE A 355 -14.00 -13.87 5.77
C PHE A 355 -15.07 -13.08 5.00
N GLY A 356 -15.47 -11.94 5.54
CA GLY A 356 -16.34 -10.99 4.88
C GLY A 356 -15.65 -10.30 3.72
N GLU A 357 -14.41 -9.84 3.91
CA GLU A 357 -13.61 -9.22 2.86
C GLU A 357 -13.40 -10.15 1.66
N ALA A 358 -13.07 -11.41 1.92
CA ALA A 358 -12.89 -12.40 0.85
C ALA A 358 -14.18 -12.61 0.04
N LEU A 359 -15.35 -12.71 0.68
CA LEU A 359 -16.62 -12.89 -0.02
C LEU A 359 -17.13 -11.59 -0.67
N GLU A 360 -16.85 -10.44 -0.08
CA GLU A 360 -17.10 -9.13 -0.70
C GLU A 360 -16.28 -8.98 -1.98
N ALA A 361 -14.97 -9.28 -1.92
CA ALA A 361 -14.09 -9.23 -3.07
C ALA A 361 -14.60 -10.14 -4.22
N VAL A 362 -15.03 -11.37 -3.91
CA VAL A 362 -15.61 -12.27 -4.88
C VAL A 362 -16.95 -11.74 -5.43
N TYR A 363 -17.79 -11.17 -4.58
CA TYR A 363 -19.06 -10.58 -5.00
C TYR A 363 -18.85 -9.39 -5.93
N GLU A 364 -17.90 -8.49 -5.60
CA GLU A 364 -17.53 -7.35 -6.44
C GLU A 364 -17.12 -7.80 -7.84
N THR A 365 -16.29 -8.84 -7.99
CA THR A 365 -15.94 -9.33 -9.34
C THR A 365 -17.16 -9.76 -10.14
N THR A 366 -18.21 -10.32 -9.50
CA THR A 366 -19.44 -10.71 -10.21
C THR A 366 -20.26 -9.51 -10.70
N ARG A 367 -20.12 -8.35 -10.05
CA ARG A 367 -20.79 -7.10 -10.47
C ARG A 367 -20.18 -6.57 -11.77
N TYR A 368 -18.90 -6.79 -11.99
CA TYR A 368 -18.19 -6.47 -13.23
C TYR A 368 -18.31 -7.55 -14.32
N GLY A 369 -19.23 -8.52 -14.15
CA GLY A 369 -19.53 -9.52 -15.18
C GLY A 369 -18.71 -10.80 -15.10
N GLU A 370 -17.79 -10.91 -14.15
CA GLU A 370 -17.00 -12.11 -13.95
C GLU A 370 -17.88 -13.29 -13.46
N GLU A 371 -17.58 -14.48 -13.97
CA GLU A 371 -18.31 -15.68 -13.57
C GLU A 371 -17.59 -16.48 -12.49
N ILE A 372 -18.34 -16.91 -11.48
CA ILE A 372 -17.85 -17.89 -10.50
C ILE A 372 -18.04 -19.28 -11.13
N ARG A 373 -16.96 -20.01 -11.31
CA ARG A 373 -16.99 -21.38 -11.81
C ARG A 373 -17.62 -22.31 -10.76
N PRO A 374 -18.48 -23.27 -11.15
CA PRO A 374 -19.09 -24.21 -10.21
C PRO A 374 -18.07 -24.94 -9.31
N GLU A 375 -16.87 -25.24 -9.84
CA GLU A 375 -15.80 -25.93 -9.11
C GLU A 375 -15.21 -25.07 -7.97
N SER A 376 -15.32 -23.74 -8.06
CA SER A 376 -14.84 -22.81 -7.03
C SER A 376 -15.88 -22.55 -5.94
N TRP A 377 -17.16 -22.76 -6.24
CA TRP A 377 -18.25 -22.47 -5.32
C TRP A 377 -18.14 -23.18 -3.95
N PRO A 378 -17.77 -24.48 -3.86
CA PRO A 378 -17.66 -25.15 -2.56
C PRO A 378 -16.72 -24.45 -1.58
N PHE A 379 -15.67 -23.78 -2.07
CA PHE A 379 -14.72 -23.06 -1.22
C PHE A 379 -15.34 -21.78 -0.64
N TYR A 380 -16.08 -21.04 -1.44
CA TYR A 380 -16.79 -19.84 -0.99
C TYR A 380 -17.95 -20.20 -0.05
N ALA A 381 -18.65 -21.28 -0.33
CA ALA A 381 -19.68 -21.81 0.55
C ALA A 381 -19.12 -22.25 1.90
N ALA A 382 -17.91 -22.82 1.94
CA ALA A 382 -17.23 -23.20 3.18
C ALA A 382 -16.88 -21.98 4.06
N ILE A 383 -16.56 -20.82 3.47
CA ILE A 383 -16.39 -19.56 4.22
C ILE A 383 -17.70 -19.18 4.91
N ALA A 384 -18.81 -19.18 4.18
CA ALA A 384 -20.12 -18.84 4.74
C ALA A 384 -20.54 -19.85 5.84
N ASP A 385 -20.26 -21.14 5.64
CA ASP A 385 -20.51 -22.17 6.64
C ASP A 385 -19.68 -22.00 7.91
N PHE A 386 -18.41 -21.63 7.77
CA PHE A 386 -17.53 -21.30 8.91
C PHE A 386 -18.05 -20.09 9.69
N VAL A 387 -18.42 -19.03 8.99
CA VAL A 387 -18.95 -17.81 9.61
C VAL A 387 -20.21 -18.12 10.44
N CYS A 388 -21.11 -19.01 9.98
CA CYS A 388 -22.28 -19.44 10.77
C CYS A 388 -21.92 -19.98 12.15
N SER A 389 -20.75 -20.59 12.32
CA SER A 389 -20.30 -21.17 13.58
C SER A 389 -19.33 -20.28 14.36
N ALA A 390 -18.59 -19.40 13.67
CA ALA A 390 -17.51 -18.63 14.24
C ALA A 390 -17.90 -17.21 14.69
N TRP A 391 -18.97 -16.62 14.16
CA TRP A 391 -19.31 -15.21 14.40
C TRP A 391 -19.51 -14.86 15.89
N GLN A 392 -19.83 -15.85 16.75
CA GLN A 392 -20.00 -15.67 18.18
C GLN A 392 -18.67 -15.66 18.95
N GLN A 393 -17.55 -15.93 18.30
CA GLN A 393 -16.22 -15.86 18.91
C GLN A 393 -15.72 -14.42 18.95
N PRO A 394 -14.93 -14.04 19.98
CA PRO A 394 -14.16 -12.82 19.96
C PRO A 394 -12.99 -12.95 18.99
N ASP A 395 -12.50 -11.84 18.46
CA ASP A 395 -11.38 -11.79 17.53
C ASP A 395 -10.47 -10.57 17.81
N TYR A 396 -9.44 -10.36 16.99
CA TYR A 396 -8.50 -9.24 17.14
C TYR A 396 -8.90 -8.01 16.32
N GLY A 397 -9.97 -8.12 15.51
CA GLY A 397 -10.51 -7.03 14.70
C GLY A 397 -9.59 -6.55 13.57
N ILE A 398 -10.12 -5.60 12.79
CA ILE A 398 -9.45 -5.01 11.64
C ILE A 398 -8.11 -4.33 11.98
N TRP A 399 -7.97 -3.83 13.21
CA TRP A 399 -6.79 -3.09 13.66
C TRP A 399 -5.70 -3.95 14.30
N GLU A 400 -5.90 -5.28 14.34
CA GLU A 400 -4.85 -6.22 14.78
C GLU A 400 -4.39 -5.95 16.21
N VAL A 401 -5.35 -5.61 17.10
CA VAL A 401 -5.04 -5.21 18.48
C VAL A 401 -4.17 -6.24 19.21
N ARG A 402 -3.31 -5.78 20.10
CA ARG A 402 -2.41 -6.61 20.91
C ARG A 402 -2.96 -6.89 22.31
N THR A 403 -4.17 -6.41 22.59
CA THR A 403 -4.95 -6.77 23.80
C THR A 403 -5.66 -8.11 23.63
N ALA A 404 -6.46 -8.51 24.63
CA ALA A 404 -7.31 -9.69 24.52
C ALA A 404 -8.35 -9.52 23.38
N PRO A 405 -8.73 -10.62 22.70
CA PRO A 405 -9.72 -10.57 21.63
C PRO A 405 -11.09 -10.13 22.17
N ARG A 406 -11.83 -9.36 21.34
CA ARG A 406 -13.14 -8.78 21.67
C ARG A 406 -14.16 -9.08 20.58
N HIS A 407 -15.44 -8.75 20.81
CA HIS A 407 -16.50 -8.80 19.80
C HIS A 407 -16.58 -7.46 19.07
N PHE A 408 -15.61 -7.19 18.18
CA PHE A 408 -15.59 -5.95 17.40
C PHE A 408 -16.81 -5.85 16.50
N VAL A 409 -17.46 -4.68 16.50
CA VAL A 409 -18.67 -4.42 15.70
C VAL A 409 -18.38 -4.60 14.22
N TYR A 410 -17.26 -4.04 13.72
CA TYR A 410 -16.87 -4.19 12.32
C TYR A 410 -16.69 -5.66 11.93
N SER A 411 -16.00 -6.47 12.74
CA SER A 411 -15.86 -7.92 12.48
C SER A 411 -17.22 -8.61 12.36
N LYS A 412 -18.20 -8.22 13.18
CA LYS A 412 -19.56 -8.79 13.10
C LYS A 412 -20.32 -8.30 11.89
N VAL A 413 -20.14 -7.03 11.48
CA VAL A 413 -20.66 -6.52 10.21
C VAL A 413 -20.10 -7.32 9.04
N MET A 414 -18.79 -7.60 9.03
CA MET A 414 -18.18 -8.41 7.98
C MET A 414 -18.62 -9.87 8.00
N CYS A 415 -18.92 -10.46 9.16
CA CYS A 415 -19.60 -11.76 9.24
C CYS A 415 -20.99 -11.72 8.59
N TRP A 416 -21.75 -10.63 8.78
CA TRP A 416 -23.03 -10.43 8.11
C TRP A 416 -22.84 -10.29 6.59
N VAL A 417 -21.86 -9.50 6.14
CA VAL A 417 -21.49 -9.31 4.74
C VAL A 417 -21.16 -10.65 4.08
N ALA A 418 -20.34 -11.49 4.74
CA ALA A 418 -20.01 -12.81 4.22
C ALA A 418 -21.24 -13.64 3.86
N LEU A 419 -22.21 -13.70 4.77
CA LEU A 419 -23.45 -14.46 4.56
C LEU A 419 -24.37 -13.79 3.54
N ASP A 420 -24.46 -12.46 3.51
CA ASP A 420 -25.24 -11.72 2.55
C ASP A 420 -24.73 -11.96 1.12
N ARG A 421 -23.42 -11.81 0.91
CA ARG A 421 -22.79 -12.01 -0.40
C ARG A 421 -22.89 -13.46 -0.88
N ALA A 422 -22.63 -14.43 0.02
CA ALA A 422 -22.80 -15.84 -0.29
C ALA A 422 -24.25 -16.19 -0.70
N LEU A 423 -25.24 -15.65 0.01
CA LEU A 423 -26.66 -15.82 -0.33
C LEU A 423 -26.99 -15.23 -1.70
N ARG A 424 -26.57 -14.00 -1.98
CA ARG A 424 -26.80 -13.34 -3.29
C ARG A 424 -26.17 -14.13 -4.44
N ILE A 425 -24.93 -14.59 -4.28
CA ILE A 425 -24.24 -15.42 -5.27
C ILE A 425 -24.97 -16.73 -5.49
N ALA A 426 -25.29 -17.46 -4.40
CA ALA A 426 -25.97 -18.76 -4.49
C ALA A 426 -27.32 -18.65 -5.19
N LEU A 427 -28.14 -17.68 -4.81
CA LEU A 427 -29.47 -17.47 -5.38
C LEU A 427 -29.40 -17.02 -6.84
N ARG A 428 -28.53 -16.10 -7.18
CA ARG A 428 -28.39 -15.58 -8.55
C ARG A 428 -27.87 -16.64 -9.52
N ARG A 429 -26.95 -17.51 -9.06
CA ARG A 429 -26.32 -18.55 -9.90
C ARG A 429 -26.97 -19.93 -9.78
N GLY A 430 -27.93 -20.13 -8.88
CA GLY A 430 -28.56 -21.42 -8.62
C GLY A 430 -27.61 -22.45 -7.98
N PHE A 431 -26.61 -22.01 -7.23
CA PHE A 431 -25.68 -22.92 -6.58
C PHE A 431 -26.30 -23.59 -5.36
N ALA A 432 -25.94 -24.86 -5.12
CA ALA A 432 -26.38 -25.59 -3.94
C ALA A 432 -25.79 -24.93 -2.66
N ALA A 433 -26.65 -24.58 -1.70
CA ALA A 433 -26.28 -23.93 -0.46
C ALA A 433 -27.32 -24.16 0.64
N PRO A 434 -26.94 -24.19 1.93
CA PRO A 434 -27.86 -24.30 3.06
C PRO A 434 -28.54 -22.95 3.36
N ILE A 435 -29.33 -22.45 2.40
CA ILE A 435 -29.96 -21.11 2.37
C ILE A 435 -30.67 -20.78 3.70
N ALA A 436 -31.45 -21.71 4.26
CA ALA A 436 -32.21 -21.48 5.48
C ALA A 436 -31.26 -21.22 6.69
N ARG A 437 -30.16 -21.98 6.78
CA ARG A 437 -29.14 -21.79 7.84
C ARG A 437 -28.42 -20.46 7.70
N TRP A 438 -27.99 -20.11 6.47
CA TRP A 438 -27.29 -18.84 6.22
C TRP A 438 -28.19 -17.63 6.50
N ARG A 439 -29.46 -17.68 6.08
CA ARG A 439 -30.46 -16.63 6.40
C ARG A 439 -30.68 -16.49 7.91
N ALA A 440 -30.81 -17.60 8.65
CA ALA A 440 -30.98 -17.58 10.09
C ALA A 440 -29.76 -16.95 10.80
N SER A 441 -28.55 -17.37 10.42
CA SER A 441 -27.31 -16.81 10.97
C SER A 441 -27.15 -15.33 10.62
N ARG A 442 -27.39 -14.92 9.35
CA ARG A 442 -27.34 -13.51 8.93
C ARG A 442 -28.29 -12.64 9.76
N ARG A 443 -29.50 -13.12 10.03
CA ARG A 443 -30.49 -12.43 10.87
C ARG A 443 -29.99 -12.29 12.31
N ALA A 444 -29.51 -13.38 12.91
CA ALA A 444 -29.00 -13.37 14.29
C ALA A 444 -27.80 -12.40 14.46
N ILE A 445 -26.89 -12.37 13.48
CA ILE A 445 -25.77 -11.42 13.48
C ILE A 445 -26.29 -9.99 13.43
N ARG A 446 -27.24 -9.69 12.52
CA ARG A 446 -27.82 -8.35 12.39
C ARG A 446 -28.50 -7.90 13.67
N GLU A 447 -29.30 -8.76 14.31
CA GLU A 447 -29.95 -8.48 15.60
C GLU A 447 -28.92 -8.17 16.68
N ALA A 448 -27.87 -9.00 16.81
CA ALA A 448 -26.83 -8.78 17.79
C ALA A 448 -26.07 -7.46 17.59
N ILE A 449 -25.75 -7.09 16.33
CA ILE A 449 -25.09 -5.81 16.01
C ILE A 449 -25.99 -4.64 16.42
N LEU A 450 -27.28 -4.69 16.09
CA LEU A 450 -28.21 -3.59 16.37
C LEU A 450 -28.50 -3.45 17.87
N GLU A 451 -28.51 -4.55 18.62
CA GLU A 451 -28.77 -4.56 20.05
C GLU A 451 -27.55 -4.19 20.89
N ARG A 452 -26.36 -4.73 20.55
CA ARG A 452 -25.15 -4.65 21.38
C ARG A 452 -24.06 -3.76 20.79
N GLY A 453 -24.10 -3.51 19.49
CA GLY A 453 -23.10 -2.72 18.78
C GLY A 453 -23.49 -1.24 18.63
N PHE A 454 -24.76 -0.89 18.85
CA PHE A 454 -25.24 0.48 18.78
C PHE A 454 -25.52 1.05 20.18
N ASN A 455 -24.88 2.17 20.50
CA ASN A 455 -25.11 2.86 21.78
C ASN A 455 -26.07 4.05 21.57
N PRO A 456 -27.29 3.99 22.09
CA PRO A 456 -28.28 5.05 21.89
C PRO A 456 -27.93 6.35 22.64
N ARG A 457 -27.08 6.33 23.68
CA ARG A 457 -26.61 7.55 24.37
C ARG A 457 -25.64 8.35 23.49
N LEU A 458 -24.74 7.65 22.79
CA LEU A 458 -23.82 8.24 21.83
C LEU A 458 -24.49 8.49 20.48
N ASN A 459 -25.63 7.86 20.23
CA ASN A 459 -26.28 7.76 18.92
C ASN A 459 -25.28 7.25 17.85
N SER A 460 -24.49 6.23 18.17
CA SER A 460 -23.40 5.71 17.34
C SER A 460 -23.20 4.23 17.52
N PHE A 461 -22.74 3.57 16.45
CA PHE A 461 -22.07 2.28 16.59
C PHE A 461 -20.77 2.48 17.34
N VAL A 462 -20.45 1.51 18.20
CA VAL A 462 -19.25 1.51 19.07
C VAL A 462 -18.21 0.52 18.55
N GLN A 463 -17.02 0.50 19.15
CA GLN A 463 -15.91 -0.33 18.68
C GLN A 463 -16.21 -1.84 18.85
N ALA A 464 -16.64 -2.24 20.02
CA ALA A 464 -16.98 -3.63 20.33
C ALA A 464 -18.34 -3.72 21.02
N PHE A 465 -18.95 -4.90 21.04
CA PHE A 465 -20.23 -5.13 21.71
C PHE A 465 -20.18 -4.68 23.17
N ASP A 466 -21.23 -4.00 23.57
CA ASP A 466 -21.45 -3.50 24.93
C ASP A 466 -20.45 -2.42 25.40
N ASP A 467 -19.69 -1.81 24.47
CA ASP A 467 -18.89 -0.63 24.78
C ASP A 467 -19.77 0.59 25.10
N GLU A 468 -19.32 1.40 26.06
CA GLU A 468 -20.06 2.59 26.45
C GLU A 468 -19.59 3.87 25.75
N GLU A 469 -18.31 3.97 25.41
CA GLU A 469 -17.70 5.22 24.89
C GLU A 469 -16.70 4.99 23.74
N ALA A 470 -16.30 3.73 23.50
CA ALA A 470 -15.30 3.39 22.49
C ALA A 470 -15.87 3.55 21.08
N LEU A 471 -15.27 4.43 20.28
CA LEU A 471 -15.61 4.66 18.87
C LEU A 471 -14.55 4.06 17.95
N ASP A 472 -14.97 3.71 16.73
CA ASP A 472 -14.11 3.13 15.71
C ASP A 472 -14.49 3.66 14.32
N ALA A 473 -13.49 4.16 13.60
CA ALA A 473 -13.67 4.68 12.26
C ALA A 473 -14.10 3.62 11.23
N ALA A 474 -13.82 2.32 11.48
CA ALA A 474 -14.29 1.24 10.61
C ALA A 474 -15.82 1.19 10.52
N ASN A 475 -16.54 1.72 11.50
CA ASN A 475 -18.00 1.82 11.46
C ASN A 475 -18.52 2.79 10.38
N LEU A 476 -17.67 3.66 9.81
CA LEU A 476 -17.99 4.48 8.63
C LEU A 476 -18.26 3.63 7.38
N LEU A 477 -17.78 2.37 7.37
CA LEU A 477 -18.00 1.44 6.26
C LEU A 477 -19.40 0.79 6.26
N ILE A 478 -20.15 0.88 7.35
CA ILE A 478 -21.48 0.26 7.49
C ILE A 478 -22.41 0.57 6.30
N PRO A 479 -22.56 1.83 5.84
CA PRO A 479 -23.39 2.13 4.68
C PRO A 479 -22.74 1.68 3.34
N GLN A 480 -21.41 1.69 3.23
CA GLN A 480 -20.70 1.24 2.04
C GLN A 480 -20.87 -0.27 1.82
N LEU A 481 -20.93 -1.04 2.89
CA LEU A 481 -21.15 -2.49 2.87
C LEU A 481 -22.62 -2.90 2.70
N GLY A 482 -23.54 -1.91 2.72
CA GLY A 482 -24.98 -2.16 2.57
C GLY A 482 -25.63 -2.81 3.79
N PHE A 483 -25.00 -2.77 4.97
CA PHE A 483 -25.59 -3.30 6.21
C PHE A 483 -26.78 -2.47 6.67
N LEU A 484 -26.67 -1.14 6.60
CA LEU A 484 -27.76 -0.19 6.79
C LEU A 484 -27.74 0.87 5.70
N PRO A 485 -28.91 1.40 5.30
CA PRO A 485 -28.97 2.51 4.36
C PRO A 485 -28.23 3.74 4.90
N HIS A 486 -27.58 4.50 4.01
CA HIS A 486 -26.85 5.71 4.39
C HIS A 486 -27.72 6.77 5.10
N ARG A 487 -29.05 6.78 4.88
CA ARG A 487 -30.02 7.68 5.55
C ARG A 487 -30.54 7.15 6.88
N ASP A 488 -30.13 5.94 7.31
CA ASP A 488 -30.52 5.42 8.63
C ASP A 488 -30.02 6.36 9.74
N PRO A 489 -30.86 6.75 10.71
CA PRO A 489 -30.46 7.67 11.79
C PRO A 489 -29.23 7.20 12.58
N ARG A 490 -29.02 5.87 12.69
CA ARG A 490 -27.87 5.29 13.38
C ARG A 490 -26.56 5.51 12.60
N VAL A 491 -26.63 5.43 11.26
CA VAL A 491 -25.50 5.74 10.37
C VAL A 491 -25.16 7.23 10.46
N GLN A 492 -26.18 8.09 10.38
CA GLN A 492 -25.98 9.54 10.51
C GLN A 492 -25.38 9.89 11.89
N GLY A 493 -25.88 9.27 12.95
CA GLY A 493 -25.35 9.45 14.30
C GLY A 493 -23.90 8.99 14.44
N THR A 494 -23.53 7.89 13.79
CA THR A 494 -22.14 7.38 13.77
C THR A 494 -21.21 8.36 13.05
N ILE A 495 -21.62 8.92 11.91
CA ILE A 495 -20.85 9.96 11.21
C ILE A 495 -20.66 11.18 12.12
N GLU A 496 -21.71 11.66 12.78
CA GLU A 496 -21.62 12.81 13.69
C GLU A 496 -20.73 12.52 14.92
N ALA A 497 -20.78 11.30 15.47
CA ALA A 497 -19.93 10.90 16.58
C ALA A 497 -18.45 10.84 16.13
N THR A 498 -18.18 10.28 14.95
CA THR A 498 -16.83 10.26 14.35
C THR A 498 -16.32 11.70 14.16
N LEU A 499 -17.10 12.58 13.52
CA LEU A 499 -16.74 13.98 13.31
C LEU A 499 -16.41 14.72 14.61
N ARG A 500 -17.09 14.38 15.71
CA ARG A 500 -16.93 15.05 17.00
C ARG A 500 -15.76 14.51 17.81
N HIS A 501 -15.46 13.22 17.72
CA HIS A 501 -14.58 12.54 18.66
C HIS A 501 -13.32 11.91 18.05
N LEU A 502 -13.35 11.58 16.74
CA LEU A 502 -12.21 10.93 16.06
C LEU A 502 -11.55 11.83 15.00
N VAL A 503 -12.05 13.05 14.78
CA VAL A 503 -11.50 13.95 13.75
C VAL A 503 -10.64 15.03 14.39
N SER A 504 -9.42 15.18 13.88
CA SER A 504 -8.52 16.29 14.23
C SER A 504 -9.05 17.63 13.72
N LYS A 505 -8.47 18.75 14.18
CA LYS A 505 -8.86 20.11 13.73
C LYS A 505 -8.74 20.29 12.22
N ASP A 506 -7.82 19.56 11.59
CA ASP A 506 -7.51 19.67 10.16
C ASP A 506 -8.25 18.64 9.31
N GLY A 507 -9.13 17.84 9.91
CA GLY A 507 -9.99 16.88 9.21
C GLY A 507 -9.42 15.48 9.06
N LEU A 508 -8.26 15.19 9.66
CA LEU A 508 -7.69 13.84 9.70
C LEU A 508 -8.41 12.98 10.74
N VAL A 509 -8.63 11.71 10.42
CA VAL A 509 -9.42 10.77 11.24
C VAL A 509 -8.51 9.76 11.92
N TYR A 510 -8.63 9.64 13.26
CA TYR A 510 -7.99 8.57 14.03
C TYR A 510 -8.79 7.26 13.88
N ARG A 511 -8.10 6.12 14.01
CA ARG A 511 -8.73 4.79 13.92
C ARG A 511 -9.79 4.59 15.01
N TYR A 512 -9.44 4.90 16.25
CA TYR A 512 -10.25 4.70 17.46
C TYR A 512 -9.75 5.61 18.60
N ASN A 513 -10.45 5.57 19.72
CA ASN A 513 -10.12 6.34 20.93
C ASN A 513 -9.87 5.45 22.15
N THR A 514 -9.36 4.23 21.95
CA THR A 514 -9.14 3.22 23.00
C THR A 514 -7.71 2.72 23.02
N ASP A 515 -7.32 2.10 24.14
CA ASP A 515 -6.04 1.38 24.25
C ASP A 515 -6.11 0.04 23.49
N ASP A 516 -5.14 -0.20 22.63
CA ASP A 516 -4.99 -1.42 21.82
C ASP A 516 -3.88 -2.35 22.31
N GLY A 517 -3.24 -2.02 23.44
CA GLY A 517 -2.17 -2.81 24.06
C GLY A 517 -0.78 -2.54 23.50
N VAL A 518 -0.60 -1.53 22.65
CA VAL A 518 0.72 -1.08 22.18
C VAL A 518 1.03 0.28 22.80
N ALA A 519 2.20 0.42 23.41
CA ALA A 519 2.61 1.66 24.03
C ALA A 519 2.81 2.80 23.01
N GLY A 520 2.61 4.05 23.48
CA GLY A 520 2.77 5.25 22.65
C GLY A 520 1.47 5.69 21.97
N GLY A 521 1.61 6.73 21.12
CA GLY A 521 0.54 7.26 20.30
C GLY A 521 0.59 6.73 18.86
N GLU A 522 -0.26 7.30 18.03
CA GLU A 522 -0.27 7.09 16.59
C GLU A 522 -0.67 8.39 15.87
N GLY A 523 -0.31 8.50 14.58
CA GLY A 523 -0.85 9.53 13.71
C GLY A 523 -2.34 9.30 13.41
N ALA A 524 -2.95 10.22 12.68
CA ALA A 524 -4.26 10.00 12.10
C ALA A 524 -4.13 9.10 10.86
N PHE A 525 -5.01 8.10 10.76
CA PHE A 525 -4.95 7.10 9.70
C PHE A 525 -5.56 7.65 8.41
N VAL A 526 -4.75 7.73 7.36
CA VAL A 526 -5.16 8.39 6.10
C VAL A 526 -6.40 7.74 5.48
N LEU A 527 -6.45 6.41 5.45
CA LEU A 527 -7.59 5.67 4.93
C LEU A 527 -8.91 5.99 5.66
N CYS A 528 -8.88 6.10 7.00
CA CYS A 528 -10.07 6.45 7.79
C CYS A 528 -10.63 7.83 7.39
N SER A 529 -9.73 8.75 7.02
CA SER A 529 -10.11 10.07 6.53
C SER A 529 -10.83 9.98 5.17
N PHE A 530 -10.39 9.09 4.28
CA PHE A 530 -11.07 8.80 3.02
C PHE A 530 -12.40 8.05 3.23
N TRP A 531 -12.50 7.15 4.22
CA TRP A 531 -13.79 6.54 4.57
C TRP A 531 -14.82 7.59 5.03
N LEU A 532 -14.37 8.61 5.75
CA LEU A 532 -15.26 9.72 6.13
C LEU A 532 -15.72 10.51 4.90
N VAL A 533 -14.84 10.76 3.90
CA VAL A 533 -15.24 11.38 2.62
C VAL A 533 -16.35 10.56 1.96
N ASN A 534 -16.17 9.23 1.87
CA ASN A 534 -17.14 8.35 1.25
C ASN A 534 -18.47 8.33 2.01
N ALA A 535 -18.43 8.24 3.34
CA ALA A 535 -19.63 8.25 4.19
C ALA A 535 -20.42 9.57 4.07
N LEU A 536 -19.74 10.71 3.98
CA LEU A 536 -20.35 12.01 3.74
C LEU A 536 -20.97 12.11 2.34
N ALA A 537 -20.27 11.64 1.31
CA ALA A 537 -20.77 11.62 -0.07
C ALA A 537 -22.04 10.76 -0.19
N LEU A 538 -22.02 9.53 0.36
CA LEU A 538 -23.17 8.63 0.43
C LEU A 538 -24.36 9.24 1.17
N SER A 539 -24.11 10.03 2.20
CA SER A 539 -25.13 10.69 3.01
C SER A 539 -25.74 11.94 2.34
N GLY A 540 -25.29 12.27 1.12
CA GLY A 540 -25.73 13.48 0.39
C GLY A 540 -25.06 14.77 0.87
N ARG A 541 -24.06 14.70 1.77
CA ARG A 541 -23.26 15.83 2.27
C ARG A 541 -22.08 16.11 1.33
N VAL A 542 -22.37 16.20 0.04
CA VAL A 542 -21.36 16.21 -1.04
C VAL A 542 -20.39 17.39 -0.91
N ALA A 543 -20.86 18.58 -0.57
CA ALA A 543 -20.00 19.76 -0.40
C ALA A 543 -19.00 19.59 0.77
N GLU A 544 -19.41 18.91 1.85
CA GLU A 544 -18.51 18.62 2.99
C GLU A 544 -17.50 17.53 2.62
N ALA A 545 -17.95 16.51 1.91
CA ALA A 545 -17.07 15.44 1.40
C ALA A 545 -16.00 16.01 0.46
N GLU A 546 -16.39 16.85 -0.50
CA GLU A 546 -15.47 17.51 -1.43
C GLU A 546 -14.46 18.42 -0.71
N ALA A 547 -14.95 19.22 0.24
CA ALA A 547 -14.09 20.10 1.04
C ALA A 547 -13.08 19.31 1.89
N LEU A 548 -13.50 18.18 2.45
CA LEU A 548 -12.62 17.27 3.19
C LEU A 548 -11.58 16.63 2.25
N PHE A 549 -12.01 16.07 1.13
CA PHE A 549 -11.10 15.46 0.15
C PHE A 549 -10.03 16.45 -0.33
N ASN A 550 -10.44 17.68 -0.69
CA ASN A 550 -9.51 18.73 -1.12
C ASN A 550 -8.53 19.18 -0.01
N ARG A 551 -8.86 18.96 1.27
CA ARG A 551 -7.89 19.12 2.37
C ARG A 551 -6.93 17.94 2.46
N LEU A 552 -7.44 16.70 2.35
CA LEU A 552 -6.64 15.49 2.48
C LEU A 552 -5.56 15.36 1.41
N ILE A 553 -5.84 15.73 0.16
CA ILE A 553 -4.84 15.69 -0.90
C ILE A 553 -3.67 16.68 -0.72
N ARG A 554 -3.76 17.62 0.23
CA ARG A 554 -2.63 18.50 0.58
C ARG A 554 -1.56 17.80 1.41
N TYR A 555 -1.87 16.63 1.99
CA TYR A 555 -0.91 15.81 2.72
C TYR A 555 -0.12 14.87 1.81
N LEU A 556 -0.43 14.80 0.51
CA LEU A 556 0.41 14.13 -0.47
C LEU A 556 1.82 14.72 -0.44
N SER A 557 2.82 13.87 -0.57
CA SER A 557 4.19 14.33 -0.78
C SER A 557 4.29 15.20 -2.04
N PRO A 558 5.36 15.96 -2.24
CA PRO A 558 5.59 16.70 -3.50
C PRO A 558 5.53 15.80 -4.75
N LEU A 559 5.77 14.50 -4.59
CA LEU A 559 5.70 13.49 -5.64
C LEU A 559 4.32 12.79 -5.74
N GLY A 560 3.34 13.22 -4.95
CA GLY A 560 1.99 12.67 -4.95
C GLY A 560 1.84 11.31 -4.25
N LEU A 561 2.73 10.98 -3.30
CA LEU A 561 2.71 9.73 -2.54
C LEU A 561 2.14 9.94 -1.13
N LEU A 562 1.53 8.89 -0.58
CA LEU A 562 0.92 8.87 0.76
C LEU A 562 1.50 7.74 1.61
N ALA A 563 1.87 8.06 2.86
CA ALA A 563 2.11 7.07 3.90
C ALA A 563 0.80 6.54 4.51
N GLU A 564 0.94 5.68 5.50
CA GLU A 564 -0.16 5.12 6.28
C GLU A 564 -0.90 6.17 7.10
N GLN A 565 -0.14 7.03 7.75
CA GLN A 565 -0.64 8.00 8.72
C GLN A 565 -0.05 9.39 8.48
N VAL A 566 -0.67 10.39 9.09
CA VAL A 566 -0.17 11.76 9.17
C VAL A 566 -0.23 12.22 10.62
N ASP A 567 0.84 12.81 11.11
CA ASP A 567 0.84 13.51 12.40
C ASP A 567 -0.02 14.79 12.30
N PRO A 568 -1.16 14.87 12.99
CA PRO A 568 -2.04 16.03 12.89
C PRO A 568 -1.43 17.32 13.46
N THR A 569 -0.34 17.21 14.24
CA THR A 569 0.34 18.37 14.85
C THR A 569 1.32 19.02 13.88
N THR A 570 2.09 18.20 13.17
CA THR A 570 3.17 18.67 12.28
C THR A 570 2.79 18.63 10.81
N GLY A 571 1.75 17.85 10.44
CA GLY A 571 1.37 17.56 9.06
C GLY A 571 2.31 16.58 8.36
N LYS A 572 3.26 15.96 9.10
CA LYS A 572 4.23 15.03 8.54
C LYS A 572 3.66 13.64 8.38
N GLN A 573 4.07 12.96 7.31
CA GLN A 573 3.70 11.58 7.04
C GLN A 573 4.44 10.62 7.98
N LEU A 574 3.73 9.56 8.41
CA LEU A 574 4.18 8.54 9.34
C LEU A 574 3.76 7.14 8.86
N GLY A 575 4.39 6.11 9.43
CA GLY A 575 4.12 4.72 9.06
C GLY A 575 4.78 4.31 7.74
N ASN A 576 4.44 3.12 7.26
CA ASN A 576 5.04 2.59 6.03
C ASN A 576 4.66 3.41 4.80
N PHE A 577 5.61 3.57 3.85
CA PHE A 577 5.53 4.54 2.76
C PHE A 577 6.08 4.00 1.44
N PRO A 578 5.39 4.31 0.31
CA PRO A 578 3.98 4.69 0.26
C PRO A 578 3.07 3.51 0.61
N GLN A 579 1.88 3.77 1.16
CA GLN A 579 0.95 2.71 1.55
C GLN A 579 -0.15 2.50 0.51
N ALA A 580 -0.38 1.23 0.13
CA ALA A 580 -1.41 0.84 -0.84
C ALA A 580 -2.81 1.31 -0.41
N PHE A 581 -3.20 1.07 0.83
CA PHE A 581 -4.52 1.42 1.36
C PHE A 581 -4.83 2.92 1.29
N SER A 582 -3.84 3.77 1.55
CA SER A 582 -4.00 5.22 1.44
C SER A 582 -4.30 5.65 0.00
N HIS A 583 -3.60 5.06 -0.97
CA HIS A 583 -3.82 5.30 -2.40
C HIS A 583 -5.13 4.71 -2.92
N ILE A 584 -5.52 3.51 -2.46
CA ILE A 584 -6.83 2.89 -2.75
C ILE A 584 -7.95 3.77 -2.20
N GLY A 585 -7.83 4.25 -0.96
CA GLY A 585 -8.79 5.15 -0.34
C GLY A 585 -8.98 6.44 -1.12
N LEU A 586 -7.88 7.02 -1.61
CA LEU A 586 -7.91 8.22 -2.46
C LEU A 586 -8.68 7.96 -3.76
N ILE A 587 -8.34 6.88 -4.50
CA ILE A 587 -9.00 6.51 -5.76
C ILE A 587 -10.51 6.32 -5.53
N ASN A 588 -10.88 5.49 -4.56
CA ASN A 588 -12.27 5.20 -4.25
C ASN A 588 -13.03 6.48 -3.85
N SER A 589 -12.40 7.39 -3.09
CA SER A 589 -13.04 8.66 -2.71
C SER A 589 -13.35 9.56 -3.90
N VAL A 590 -12.46 9.62 -4.90
CA VAL A 590 -12.75 10.36 -6.15
C VAL A 590 -13.98 9.77 -6.84
N ILE A 591 -14.07 8.45 -6.92
CA ILE A 591 -15.18 7.76 -7.56
C ILE A 591 -16.50 8.03 -6.82
N TYR A 592 -16.53 7.90 -5.48
CA TYR A 592 -17.71 8.21 -4.67
C TYR A 592 -18.15 9.68 -4.82
N LEU A 593 -17.19 10.61 -4.87
CA LEU A 593 -17.47 12.03 -5.06
C LEU A 593 -18.03 12.32 -6.46
N GLU A 594 -17.43 11.79 -7.51
CA GLU A 594 -17.89 12.00 -8.88
C GLU A 594 -19.30 11.44 -9.10
N GLU A 595 -19.58 10.24 -8.58
CA GLU A 595 -20.93 9.67 -8.60
C GLU A 595 -21.94 10.54 -7.84
N ALA A 596 -21.56 11.02 -6.64
CA ALA A 596 -22.41 11.91 -5.84
C ALA A 596 -22.63 13.28 -6.51
N LEU A 597 -21.70 13.74 -7.35
CA LEU A 597 -21.82 14.93 -8.20
C LEU A 597 -22.60 14.68 -9.50
N GLY A 598 -23.10 13.45 -9.72
CA GLY A 598 -23.93 13.08 -10.86
C GLY A 598 -23.17 12.59 -12.10
N LYS A 599 -21.85 12.37 -12.00
CA LYS A 599 -21.09 11.70 -13.03
C LYS A 599 -21.26 10.18 -12.88
N ARG A 600 -21.55 9.50 -13.98
CA ARG A 600 -21.62 8.03 -14.02
C ARG A 600 -20.33 7.47 -14.60
N HIS A 601 -19.70 6.57 -13.86
CA HIS A 601 -18.59 5.77 -14.35
C HIS A 601 -19.08 4.58 -15.19
N LYS A 602 -18.22 4.06 -16.07
CA LYS A 602 -18.49 2.79 -16.72
C LYS A 602 -18.41 1.68 -15.66
N GLY A 603 -19.41 0.83 -15.62
CA GLY A 603 -19.48 -0.23 -14.64
C GLY A 603 -20.55 -0.03 -13.55
N PRO A 604 -20.65 -0.93 -12.59
CA PRO A 604 -21.62 -0.82 -11.51
C PRO A 604 -21.26 0.31 -10.56
N ALA A 605 -22.27 1.06 -10.11
CA ALA A 605 -22.06 2.07 -9.06
C ALA A 605 -21.43 1.42 -7.80
N PRO A 606 -20.60 2.13 -7.04
CA PRO A 606 -20.07 1.61 -5.78
C PRO A 606 -21.18 1.06 -4.87
N VAL A 607 -20.86 0.01 -4.10
CA VAL A 607 -21.82 -0.54 -3.12
C VAL A 607 -22.24 0.57 -2.15
N GLY A 608 -23.52 0.60 -1.81
CA GLY A 608 -24.12 1.67 -0.98
C GLY A 608 -24.67 2.85 -1.77
N LEU A 609 -24.29 3.08 -3.04
CA LEU A 609 -24.92 4.02 -3.96
C LEU A 609 -25.96 3.37 -4.88
N GLY A 610 -25.78 2.08 -5.21
CA GLY A 610 -26.77 1.32 -5.98
C GLY A 610 -27.96 0.91 -5.12
N ASP A 611 -29.12 0.64 -5.79
CA ASP A 611 -30.28 0.06 -5.13
C ASP A 611 -29.86 -1.27 -4.46
N LEU A 612 -29.75 -1.22 -3.14
CA LEU A 612 -29.86 -2.44 -2.36
C LEU A 612 -31.29 -2.90 -2.63
N ASP A 613 -31.45 -3.93 -3.47
CA ASP A 613 -32.76 -4.52 -3.74
C ASP A 613 -33.46 -4.77 -2.41
N GLU A 614 -34.42 -3.90 -2.05
CA GLU A 614 -35.27 -4.03 -0.87
C GLU A 614 -36.14 -5.31 -0.91
N GLY A 615 -35.97 -6.11 -1.99
CA GLY A 615 -36.78 -7.26 -2.30
C GLY A 615 -36.63 -8.51 -1.42
N ASP A 616 -35.65 -8.56 -0.52
CA ASP A 616 -35.34 -9.79 0.23
C ASP A 616 -35.69 -9.74 1.75
N GLU A 617 -36.35 -8.69 2.23
CA GLU A 617 -36.83 -8.63 3.63
C GLU A 617 -38.22 -9.25 3.86
N THR A 618 -38.90 -9.68 2.79
CA THR A 618 -40.24 -10.32 2.90
C THR A 618 -40.20 -11.75 2.44
N GLY A 619 -39.65 -12.66 3.29
CA GLY A 619 -39.73 -14.11 3.06
C GLY A 619 -39.15 -14.89 4.25
#